data_e9297da40e3c3175c4a5a39c0ea675d9
#
_entry.id   e9297da40e3c3175c4a5a39c0ea675d9
#
_cell.length_a   1.000
_cell.length_b   1.000
_cell.length_c   1.000
_cell.angle_alpha   90.00
_cell.angle_beta   90.00
_cell.angle_gamma   90.00
#
_symmetry.space_group_name_H-M   'P 1'
#
loop_
_entity.id
_entity.type
_entity.pdbx_description
1 polymer ?
#
loop_
_entity_poly.entity_id
_entity_poly.type
_entity_poly.pdbx_seq_one_letter_code
_entity_poly.pdbx_strand_id
1 'polypeptide(L)'
;MRKSPSIPTILNKNVSFIDSPGCWVFYTFLCLALRVILAGLGLSTSVAWVIVNWFHGIITFFLFHWIKGAPFASDHEHESELLTFWEQIDDQVLYTRARKFLFLFPIALFFIAVDSSGWDLAYFWINSVVLLITVLPKLPFMHRVRLFGINS
;
A
#
# COMPACT_ATOMS: atom_id res chain seq x y z
N MET A 1 21.55 10.24 36.17
CA MET A 1 20.39 9.82 35.36
C MET A 1 20.57 8.38 34.93
N ARG A 2 19.85 7.42 35.51
CA ARG A 2 19.83 6.02 35.09
C ARG A 2 18.99 5.97 33.79
N LYS A 3 19.61 5.59 32.66
CA LYS A 3 18.86 5.19 31.47
C LYS A 3 18.03 3.95 31.84
N SER A 4 16.70 4.04 31.76
CA SER A 4 15.85 2.86 31.86
C SER A 4 16.29 1.85 30.78
N PRO A 5 16.36 0.55 31.08
CA PRO A 5 16.64 -0.44 30.07
C PRO A 5 15.54 -0.33 28.99
N SER A 6 15.95 -0.07 27.75
CA SER A 6 15.05 -0.13 26.61
C SER A 6 14.54 -1.56 26.52
N ILE A 7 13.26 -1.77 26.75
CA ILE A 7 12.58 -3.04 26.46
C ILE A 7 12.87 -3.32 24.97
N PRO A 8 13.41 -4.48 24.60
CA PRO A 8 13.59 -4.82 23.21
C PRO A 8 12.20 -4.79 22.55
N THR A 9 11.99 -3.85 21.65
CA THR A 9 10.78 -3.81 20.83
C THR A 9 10.78 -5.09 20.01
N ILE A 10 9.86 -6.01 20.29
CA ILE A 10 9.68 -7.23 19.50
C ILE A 10 9.22 -6.75 18.12
N LEU A 11 10.13 -6.81 17.16
CA LEU A 11 9.87 -6.34 15.80
C LEU A 11 8.79 -7.24 15.18
N ASN A 12 7.66 -6.66 14.78
CA ASN A 12 6.60 -7.41 14.12
C ASN A 12 7.13 -7.93 12.77
N LYS A 13 7.38 -9.24 12.69
CA LYS A 13 7.99 -9.90 11.52
C LYS A 13 7.13 -9.79 10.25
N ASN A 14 5.80 -9.63 10.38
CA ASN A 14 4.91 -9.50 9.23
C ASN A 14 5.14 -8.21 8.44
N VAL A 15 5.58 -7.15 9.09
CA VAL A 15 5.67 -5.81 8.48
C VAL A 15 7.08 -5.24 8.50
N SER A 16 8.00 -5.81 9.27
CA SER A 16 9.37 -5.28 9.42
C SER A 16 10.16 -5.20 8.11
N PHE A 17 9.87 -6.08 7.15
CA PHE A 17 10.53 -6.09 5.85
C PHE A 17 10.20 -4.84 5.00
N ILE A 18 9.07 -4.17 5.26
CA ILE A 18 8.62 -3.00 4.49
C ILE A 18 9.56 -1.81 4.64
N ASP A 19 10.21 -1.66 5.80
CA ASP A 19 11.15 -0.55 6.02
C ASP A 19 12.51 -0.75 5.30
N SER A 20 12.69 -1.89 4.64
CA SER A 20 13.91 -2.15 3.89
C SER A 20 13.89 -1.48 2.51
N PRO A 21 14.97 -0.81 2.08
CA PRO A 21 15.07 -0.25 0.72
C PRO A 21 14.87 -1.30 -0.38
N GLY A 22 15.29 -2.54 -0.12
CA GLY A 22 15.09 -3.66 -1.05
C GLY A 22 13.62 -3.96 -1.32
N CYS A 23 12.76 -3.84 -0.31
CA CYS A 23 11.31 -3.99 -0.47
C CYS A 23 10.74 -2.91 -1.39
N TRP A 24 11.16 -1.65 -1.24
CA TRP A 24 10.67 -0.55 -2.08
C TRP A 24 11.11 -0.69 -3.55
N VAL A 25 12.36 -1.11 -3.75
CA VAL A 25 12.86 -1.41 -5.12
C VAL A 25 12.07 -2.56 -5.73
N PHE A 26 11.87 -3.65 -5.00
CA PHE A 26 11.11 -4.81 -5.47
C PHE A 26 9.65 -4.45 -5.77
N TYR A 27 9.01 -3.69 -4.91
CA TYR A 27 7.64 -3.21 -5.10
C TYR A 27 7.48 -2.38 -6.38
N THR A 28 8.41 -1.44 -6.60
CA THR A 28 8.45 -0.63 -7.82
C THR A 28 8.72 -1.51 -9.05
N PHE A 29 9.65 -2.45 -8.93
CA PHE A 29 9.98 -3.38 -10.01
C PHE A 29 8.77 -4.21 -10.46
N LEU A 30 7.93 -4.68 -9.53
CA LEU A 30 6.71 -5.43 -9.90
C LEU A 30 5.77 -4.61 -10.78
N CYS A 31 5.56 -3.34 -10.48
CA CYS A 31 4.72 -2.46 -11.30
C CYS A 31 5.33 -2.23 -12.69
N LEU A 32 6.65 -2.03 -12.77
CA LEU A 32 7.35 -1.86 -14.04
C LEU A 32 7.37 -3.15 -14.86
N ALA A 33 7.57 -4.29 -14.23
CA ALA A 33 7.52 -5.60 -14.90
C ALA A 33 6.13 -5.85 -15.53
N LEU A 34 5.06 -5.58 -14.77
CA LEU A 34 3.70 -5.67 -15.30
C LEU A 34 3.53 -4.74 -16.51
N ARG A 35 4.02 -3.48 -16.41
CA ARG A 35 3.95 -2.51 -17.52
C ARG A 35 4.68 -3.03 -18.78
N VAL A 36 5.86 -3.65 -18.62
CA VAL A 36 6.63 -4.23 -19.73
C VAL A 36 5.90 -5.41 -20.36
N ILE A 37 5.33 -6.29 -19.53
CA ILE A 37 4.53 -7.43 -20.01
C ILE A 37 3.36 -6.94 -20.85
N LEU A 38 2.61 -5.96 -20.38
CA LEU A 38 1.45 -5.39 -21.10
C LEU A 38 1.86 -4.73 -22.42
N ALA A 39 3.04 -4.09 -22.47
CA ALA A 39 3.59 -3.56 -23.71
C ALA A 39 3.95 -4.68 -24.71
N GLY A 40 4.53 -5.78 -24.22
CA GLY A 40 4.84 -6.96 -25.03
C GLY A 40 3.59 -7.63 -25.61
N LEU A 41 2.43 -7.47 -24.95
CA LEU A 41 1.13 -7.92 -25.47
C LEU A 41 0.50 -6.95 -26.49
N GLY A 42 1.18 -5.87 -26.84
CA GLY A 42 0.73 -4.90 -27.84
C GLY A 42 -0.27 -3.85 -27.33
N LEU A 43 -0.48 -3.71 -26.03
CA LEU A 43 -1.35 -2.67 -25.49
C LEU A 43 -0.72 -1.27 -25.65
N SER A 44 -1.56 -0.28 -25.93
CA SER A 44 -1.12 1.12 -25.96
C SER A 44 -0.57 1.57 -24.61
N THR A 45 0.31 2.55 -24.62
CA THR A 45 0.96 3.07 -23.41
C THR A 45 -0.07 3.51 -22.37
N SER A 46 -1.10 4.22 -22.77
CA SER A 46 -2.16 4.72 -21.89
C SER A 46 -2.94 3.57 -21.23
N VAL A 47 -3.41 2.62 -22.03
CA VAL A 47 -4.16 1.44 -21.52
C VAL A 47 -3.31 0.63 -20.57
N ALA A 48 -2.04 0.39 -20.91
CA ALA A 48 -1.15 -0.39 -20.06
C ALA A 48 -0.91 0.27 -18.69
N TRP A 49 -0.73 1.60 -18.63
CA TRP A 49 -0.59 2.29 -17.35
C TRP A 49 -1.89 2.33 -16.53
N VAL A 50 -3.06 2.44 -17.17
CA VAL A 50 -4.34 2.29 -16.47
C VAL A 50 -4.45 0.92 -15.82
N ILE A 51 -4.12 -0.15 -16.56
CA ILE A 51 -4.17 -1.52 -16.02
C ILE A 51 -3.19 -1.67 -14.84
N VAL A 52 -1.96 -1.16 -14.95
CA VAL A 52 -0.99 -1.19 -13.84
C VAL A 52 -1.53 -0.46 -12.61
N ASN A 53 -2.11 0.74 -12.79
CA ASN A 53 -2.66 1.52 -11.68
C ASN A 53 -3.83 0.81 -11.01
N TRP A 54 -4.77 0.25 -11.79
CA TRP A 54 -5.92 -0.49 -11.25
C TRP A 54 -5.50 -1.78 -10.56
N PHE A 55 -4.63 -2.57 -11.18
CA PHE A 55 -4.11 -3.81 -10.61
C PHE A 55 -3.40 -3.56 -9.27
N HIS A 56 -2.49 -2.56 -9.26
CA HIS A 56 -1.85 -2.09 -8.03
C HIS A 56 -2.89 -1.67 -6.98
N GLY A 57 -3.86 -0.83 -7.37
CA GLY A 57 -4.87 -0.30 -6.46
C GLY A 57 -5.72 -1.40 -5.82
N ILE A 58 -6.25 -2.32 -6.61
CA ILE A 58 -7.07 -3.43 -6.12
C ILE A 58 -6.26 -4.33 -5.18
N ILE A 59 -5.09 -4.78 -5.62
CA ILE A 59 -4.26 -5.68 -4.81
C ILE A 59 -3.86 -5.02 -3.50
N THR A 60 -3.37 -3.79 -3.54
CA THR A 60 -2.91 -3.11 -2.32
C THR A 60 -4.06 -2.74 -1.39
N PHE A 61 -5.25 -2.44 -1.90
CA PHE A 61 -6.43 -2.25 -1.07
C PHE A 61 -6.74 -3.52 -0.27
N PHE A 62 -6.84 -4.67 -0.94
CA PHE A 62 -7.13 -5.94 -0.27
C PHE A 62 -6.02 -6.34 0.70
N LEU A 63 -4.77 -6.30 0.29
CA LEU A 63 -3.64 -6.69 1.13
C LEU A 63 -3.47 -5.79 2.35
N PHE A 64 -3.63 -4.48 2.19
CA PHE A 64 -3.33 -3.54 3.27
C PHE A 64 -4.52 -3.24 4.18
N HIS A 65 -5.74 -3.25 3.64
CA HIS A 65 -6.90 -2.73 4.36
C HIS A 65 -8.01 -3.77 4.58
N TRP A 66 -7.95 -4.91 3.89
CA TRP A 66 -8.98 -5.96 4.02
C TRP A 66 -8.51 -7.14 4.84
N ILE A 67 -7.32 -7.64 4.54
CA ILE A 67 -6.75 -8.80 5.24
C ILE A 67 -6.28 -8.38 6.62
N LYS A 68 -6.72 -9.11 7.64
CA LYS A 68 -6.31 -8.97 9.03
C LYS A 68 -5.39 -10.09 9.46
N GLY A 69 -4.77 -9.87 10.60
CA GLY A 69 -3.94 -10.85 11.25
C GLY A 69 -2.50 -10.84 10.77
N ALA A 70 -1.77 -11.79 11.28
CA ALA A 70 -0.34 -11.92 11.12
C ALA A 70 -0.02 -13.36 10.76
N PRO A 71 0.04 -13.73 9.45
CA PRO A 71 0.25 -15.12 9.02
C PRO A 71 1.58 -15.72 9.51
N PHE A 72 2.51 -14.90 9.98
CA PHE A 72 3.82 -15.29 10.51
C PHE A 72 3.99 -14.94 12.01
N ALA A 73 2.89 -14.63 12.72
CA ALA A 73 2.94 -14.33 14.14
C ALA A 73 3.28 -15.57 14.96
N SER A 74 4.01 -15.37 16.05
CA SER A 74 4.14 -16.34 17.12
C SER A 74 2.93 -16.27 18.05
N ASP A 75 2.63 -17.33 18.78
CA ASP A 75 1.47 -17.49 19.69
C ASP A 75 1.26 -16.36 20.74
N HIS A 76 2.19 -15.40 20.81
CA HIS A 76 2.17 -14.28 21.74
C HIS A 76 1.67 -12.95 21.14
N GLU A 77 1.29 -12.90 19.86
CA GLU A 77 0.93 -11.66 19.17
C GLU A 77 -0.58 -11.54 18.88
N HIS A 78 -1.44 -11.89 19.85
CA HIS A 78 -2.90 -11.78 19.71
C HIS A 78 -3.41 -10.36 19.36
N GLU A 79 -2.67 -9.32 19.73
CA GLU A 79 -3.07 -7.96 19.39
C GLU A 79 -3.06 -7.67 17.88
N SER A 80 -2.19 -8.34 17.13
CA SER A 80 -2.10 -8.14 15.67
C SER A 80 -3.21 -8.84 14.89
N GLU A 81 -3.91 -9.82 15.48
CA GLU A 81 -4.98 -10.57 14.81
C GLU A 81 -6.17 -9.70 14.38
N LEU A 82 -6.44 -8.64 15.12
CA LEU A 82 -7.54 -7.70 14.84
C LEU A 82 -7.13 -6.54 13.94
N LEU A 83 -5.84 -6.39 13.67
CA LEU A 83 -5.29 -5.29 12.87
C LEU A 83 -5.14 -5.69 11.41
N THR A 84 -5.43 -4.75 10.52
CA THR A 84 -5.07 -4.89 9.11
C THR A 84 -3.56 -4.74 8.93
N PHE A 85 -3.04 -5.23 7.80
CA PHE A 85 -1.62 -5.09 7.51
C PHE A 85 -1.14 -3.62 7.56
N TRP A 86 -1.95 -2.69 7.05
CA TRP A 86 -1.66 -1.25 7.13
C TRP A 86 -1.55 -0.74 8.56
N GLU A 87 -2.41 -1.21 9.44
CA GLU A 87 -2.42 -0.80 10.84
C GLU A 87 -1.22 -1.32 11.61
N GLN A 88 -0.70 -2.50 11.24
CA GLN A 88 0.47 -3.11 11.86
C GLN A 88 1.80 -2.44 11.49
N ILE A 89 1.88 -1.72 10.36
CA ILE A 89 3.12 -1.08 9.90
C ILE A 89 3.68 -0.16 11.00
N ASP A 90 4.97 -0.30 11.30
CA ASP A 90 5.74 0.52 12.22
C ASP A 90 5.08 0.66 13.60
N ASP A 91 4.58 -0.46 14.15
CA ASP A 91 3.93 -0.51 15.46
C ASP A 91 2.83 0.55 15.61
N GLN A 92 2.05 0.75 14.54
CA GLN A 92 0.95 1.73 14.45
C GLN A 92 1.39 3.21 14.48
N VAL A 93 2.69 3.50 14.44
CA VAL A 93 3.18 4.88 14.34
C VAL A 93 2.81 5.44 12.96
N LEU A 94 2.17 6.60 13.01
CA LEU A 94 1.71 7.27 11.80
C LEU A 94 2.80 8.01 11.03
N TYR A 95 3.11 8.52 10.19
CA TYR A 95 4.10 9.40 9.56
C TYR A 95 5.52 8.81 9.43
N THR A 96 5.67 7.50 9.40
CA THR A 96 6.95 6.82 9.15
C THR A 96 7.36 6.87 7.68
N ARG A 97 8.62 6.49 7.39
CA ARG A 97 9.14 6.46 6.02
C ARG A 97 8.41 5.45 5.16
N ALA A 98 8.15 4.26 5.69
CA ALA A 98 7.43 3.21 4.96
C ALA A 98 6.00 3.63 4.63
N ARG A 99 5.26 4.19 5.59
CA ARG A 99 3.89 4.71 5.34
C ARG A 99 3.87 5.84 4.32
N LYS A 100 4.85 6.78 4.37
CA LYS A 100 4.98 7.85 3.37
C LYS A 100 5.22 7.30 1.97
N PHE A 101 6.13 6.33 1.83
CA PHE A 101 6.39 5.67 0.55
C PHE A 101 5.11 5.02 0.00
N LEU A 102 4.45 4.17 0.80
CA LEU A 102 3.24 3.46 0.40
C LEU A 102 2.03 4.38 0.15
N PHE A 103 2.03 5.57 0.73
CA PHE A 103 1.02 6.60 0.47
C PHE A 103 1.30 7.36 -0.83
N LEU A 104 2.54 7.76 -1.07
CA LEU A 104 2.93 8.54 -2.25
C LEU A 104 2.96 7.70 -3.53
N PHE A 105 3.20 6.40 -3.42
CA PHE A 105 3.34 5.53 -4.58
C PHE A 105 2.10 5.49 -5.48
N PRO A 106 0.86 5.26 -4.99
CA PRO A 106 -0.35 5.32 -5.83
C PRO A 106 -0.59 6.71 -6.43
N ILE A 107 -0.18 7.78 -5.75
CA ILE A 107 -0.26 9.14 -6.29
C ILE A 107 0.67 9.28 -7.50
N ALA A 108 1.90 8.77 -7.40
CA ALA A 108 2.84 8.75 -8.51
C ALA A 108 2.31 7.93 -9.71
N LEU A 109 1.75 6.74 -9.44
CA LEU A 109 1.13 5.91 -10.49
C LEU A 109 -0.05 6.61 -11.17
N PHE A 110 -0.88 7.31 -10.40
CA PHE A 110 -1.97 8.12 -10.95
C PHE A 110 -1.45 9.15 -11.96
N PHE A 111 -0.44 9.93 -11.57
CA PHE A 111 0.12 10.95 -12.47
C PHE A 111 0.74 10.33 -13.72
N ILE A 112 1.47 9.22 -13.60
CA ILE A 112 2.04 8.51 -14.74
C ILE A 112 0.93 7.99 -15.67
N ALA A 113 -0.15 7.43 -15.13
CA ALA A 113 -1.25 6.90 -15.92
C ALA A 113 -2.01 8.02 -16.67
N VAL A 114 -2.25 9.15 -16.01
CA VAL A 114 -2.95 10.29 -16.62
C VAL A 114 -2.06 10.98 -17.66
N ASP A 115 -0.79 11.21 -17.36
CA ASP A 115 0.17 11.84 -18.27
C ASP A 115 0.36 10.99 -19.54
N SER A 116 0.44 9.66 -19.40
CA SER A 116 0.58 8.74 -20.52
C SER A 116 -0.60 8.77 -21.50
N SER A 117 -1.76 9.27 -21.07
CA SER A 117 -2.97 9.47 -21.90
C SER A 117 -3.10 10.87 -22.50
N GLY A 118 -2.10 11.75 -22.27
CA GLY A 118 -2.18 13.15 -22.68
C GLY A 118 -3.26 13.94 -21.92
N TRP A 119 -3.53 13.59 -20.68
CA TRP A 119 -4.55 14.23 -19.82
C TRP A 119 -5.99 14.11 -20.37
N ASP A 120 -6.27 13.02 -21.10
CA ASP A 120 -7.63 12.72 -21.53
C ASP A 120 -8.58 12.61 -20.33
N LEU A 121 -9.75 13.23 -20.45
CA LEU A 121 -10.70 13.37 -19.35
C LEU A 121 -11.28 12.03 -18.87
N ALA A 122 -11.49 11.07 -19.78
CA ALA A 122 -11.99 9.75 -19.40
C ALA A 122 -10.93 8.98 -18.60
N TYR A 123 -9.68 8.99 -19.05
CA TYR A 123 -8.56 8.37 -18.32
C TYR A 123 -8.31 9.04 -16.97
N PHE A 124 -8.45 10.37 -16.90
CA PHE A 124 -8.35 11.10 -15.65
C PHE A 124 -9.37 10.59 -14.62
N TRP A 125 -10.64 10.52 -14.97
CA TRP A 125 -11.69 10.09 -14.04
C TRP A 125 -11.55 8.61 -13.65
N ILE A 126 -11.24 7.73 -14.61
CA ILE A 126 -11.01 6.29 -14.34
C ILE A 126 -9.89 6.11 -13.32
N ASN A 127 -8.76 6.81 -13.48
CA ASN A 127 -7.64 6.71 -12.56
C ASN A 127 -7.89 7.41 -11.21
N SER A 128 -8.72 8.48 -11.21
CA SER A 128 -9.12 9.17 -9.96
C SER A 128 -9.89 8.25 -9.01
N VAL A 129 -10.76 7.39 -9.54
CA VAL A 129 -11.49 6.39 -8.73
C VAL A 129 -10.51 5.47 -7.97
N VAL A 130 -9.52 4.93 -8.66
CA VAL A 130 -8.51 4.08 -8.03
C VAL A 130 -7.66 4.85 -7.03
N LEU A 131 -7.28 6.09 -7.35
CA LEU A 131 -6.54 6.94 -6.43
C LEU A 131 -7.29 7.12 -5.11
N LEU A 132 -8.59 7.43 -5.18
CA LEU A 132 -9.42 7.59 -3.98
C LEU A 132 -9.50 6.29 -3.17
N ILE A 133 -9.74 5.15 -3.81
CA ILE A 133 -9.79 3.83 -3.14
C ILE A 133 -8.48 3.52 -2.43
N THR A 134 -7.35 3.88 -3.00
CA THR A 134 -6.03 3.54 -2.45
C THR A 134 -5.51 4.53 -1.42
N VAL A 135 -5.89 5.80 -1.51
CA VAL A 135 -5.36 6.87 -0.64
C VAL A 135 -6.24 7.12 0.57
N LEU A 136 -7.58 7.13 0.42
CA LEU A 136 -8.48 7.43 1.54
C LEU A 136 -8.26 6.53 2.77
N PRO A 137 -8.16 5.19 2.63
CA PRO A 137 -7.95 4.32 3.80
C PRO A 137 -6.61 4.53 4.49
N LYS A 138 -5.64 5.15 3.82
CA LYS A 138 -4.29 5.42 4.36
C LYS A 138 -4.20 6.73 5.14
N LEU A 139 -5.25 7.55 5.11
CA LEU A 139 -5.25 8.83 5.82
C LEU A 139 -5.31 8.61 7.34
N PRO A 140 -4.66 9.48 8.13
CA PRO A 140 -4.57 9.31 9.60
C PRO A 140 -5.93 9.21 10.28
N PHE A 141 -6.94 9.95 9.82
CA PHE A 141 -8.28 9.93 10.41
C PHE A 141 -9.07 8.65 10.10
N MET A 142 -8.62 7.85 9.12
CA MET A 142 -9.18 6.53 8.80
C MET A 142 -8.53 5.40 9.59
N HIS A 143 -7.53 5.70 10.40
CA HIS A 143 -6.81 4.69 11.17
C HIS A 143 -7.77 3.99 12.15
N ARG A 144 -7.88 2.67 12.05
CA ARG A 144 -8.81 1.81 12.83
C ARG A 144 -10.30 2.09 12.61
N VAL A 145 -10.66 2.91 11.62
CA VAL A 145 -12.07 3.13 11.26
C VAL A 145 -12.59 1.93 10.46
N ARG A 146 -13.71 1.36 10.89
CA ARG A 146 -14.42 0.28 10.20
C ARG A 146 -15.71 0.85 9.63
N LEU A 147 -15.73 1.11 8.32
CA LEU A 147 -16.92 1.63 7.65
C LEU A 147 -18.06 0.59 7.70
N PHE A 148 -19.22 0.99 8.20
CA PHE A 148 -20.40 0.14 8.35
C PHE A 148 -20.19 -1.16 9.17
N GLY A 149 -19.17 -1.20 10.04
CA GLY A 149 -18.80 -2.42 10.76
C GLY A 149 -18.25 -3.54 9.87
N ILE A 150 -17.97 -3.25 8.60
CA ILE A 150 -17.36 -4.22 7.70
C ILE A 150 -15.92 -4.48 8.18
N ASN A 151 -15.60 -5.77 8.27
CA ASN A 151 -14.28 -6.20 8.70
C ASN A 151 -13.91 -5.71 10.13
N SER A 152 -14.90 -5.69 11.04
CA SER A 152 -14.73 -5.39 12.48
C SER A 152 -14.15 -6.58 13.24
#